data_dd2a1afe2a83beeca82b16d2c5d39797
#
_entry.id   dd2a1afe2a83beeca82b16d2c5d39797
#
_cell.length_a   1.000
_cell.length_b   1.000
_cell.length_c   1.000
_cell.angle_alpha   90.00
_cell.angle_beta   90.00
_cell.angle_gamma   90.00
#
_symmetry.space_group_name_H-M   'P 1'
#
loop_
_entity.id
_entity.type
_entity.pdbx_description
1 polymer ?
#
loop_
_entity_poly.entity_id
_entity_poly.type
_entity_poly.pdbx_seq_one_letter_code
_entity_poly.pdbx_strand_id
1 'polypeptide(L)'
;MNAIETILSRKSIPLMEDPKPSKNQLKKIYKAGLRAPDHGGLNPWKFIEVSGKDRLKLGKKFVNVTKKVKKNPSKELLSKVKKAPLRAPLIIITIANIKKDKPIPEIEQILSAGAAAQNMMLACSAMGFYSIWRTGHLAFNEYINKSLKLKKSDVVIGYLYIGSSSKKIPSPKKLKIEKFVKKLG
;
A
#
# COMPACT_ATOMS: atom_id res chain seq x y z
N MET A 1 -3.87 -1.01 22.92
CA MET A 1 -2.92 -1.99 22.30
C MET A 1 -1.57 -1.31 22.23
N ASN A 2 -0.52 -1.92 22.77
CA ASN A 2 0.84 -1.39 22.69
C ASN A 2 1.44 -1.67 21.29
N ALA A 3 2.64 -1.15 21.01
CA ALA A 3 3.26 -1.27 19.69
C ALA A 3 3.52 -2.73 19.29
N ILE A 4 4.03 -3.56 20.22
CA ILE A 4 4.33 -4.97 19.96
C ILE A 4 3.05 -5.76 19.67
N GLU A 5 2.02 -5.58 20.48
CA GLU A 5 0.70 -6.21 20.25
C GLU A 5 0.13 -5.84 18.89
N THR A 6 0.24 -4.56 18.50
CA THR A 6 -0.20 -4.08 17.19
C THR A 6 0.53 -4.78 16.05
N ILE A 7 1.85 -4.90 16.13
CA ILE A 7 2.69 -5.56 15.13
C ILE A 7 2.32 -7.05 15.01
N LEU A 8 2.23 -7.75 16.15
CA LEU A 8 1.98 -9.19 16.20
C LEU A 8 0.54 -9.57 15.80
N SER A 9 -0.43 -8.70 16.04
CA SER A 9 -1.85 -8.95 15.74
C SER A 9 -2.28 -8.48 14.35
N ARG A 10 -1.51 -7.59 13.69
CA ARG A 10 -1.86 -7.04 12.38
C ARG A 10 -2.11 -8.14 11.34
N LYS A 11 -3.20 -8.00 10.59
CA LYS A 11 -3.65 -8.94 9.55
C LYS A 11 -3.89 -8.23 8.22
N SER A 12 -3.67 -8.95 7.13
CA SER A 12 -4.06 -8.52 5.78
C SER A 12 -5.42 -9.10 5.42
N ILE A 13 -6.40 -8.24 5.12
CA ILE A 13 -7.77 -8.64 4.81
C ILE A 13 -8.09 -8.26 3.36
N PRO A 14 -8.54 -9.21 2.53
CA PRO A 14 -8.72 -9.00 1.10
C PRO A 14 -9.97 -8.18 0.72
N LEU A 15 -10.97 -8.10 1.59
CA LEU A 15 -12.23 -7.39 1.40
C LEU A 15 -12.60 -6.68 2.68
N MET A 16 -12.86 -5.39 2.57
CA MET A 16 -13.20 -4.51 3.69
C MET A 16 -14.37 -3.62 3.32
N GLU A 17 -15.08 -3.14 4.32
CA GLU A 17 -16.28 -2.32 4.24
C GLU A 17 -16.13 -1.03 5.04
N ASP A 18 -17.10 -0.13 4.95
CA ASP A 18 -17.18 1.03 5.85
C ASP A 18 -17.41 0.59 7.32
N PRO A 19 -17.01 1.41 8.31
CA PRO A 19 -16.45 2.72 8.14
C PRO A 19 -14.98 2.71 7.73
N LYS A 20 -14.58 3.68 6.90
CA LYS A 20 -13.18 4.04 6.71
C LYS A 20 -12.71 4.97 7.83
N PRO A 21 -11.38 5.16 8.01
CA PRO A 21 -10.86 6.15 8.94
C PRO A 21 -11.45 7.55 8.71
N SER A 22 -11.83 8.24 9.79
CA SER A 22 -12.22 9.64 9.77
C SER A 22 -11.05 10.54 9.35
N LYS A 23 -11.32 11.81 9.01
CA LYS A 23 -10.28 12.78 8.64
C LYS A 23 -9.17 12.87 9.70
N ASN A 24 -9.53 12.91 10.99
CA ASN A 24 -8.57 12.99 12.09
C ASN A 24 -7.73 11.70 12.24
N GLN A 25 -8.34 10.53 12.09
CA GLN A 25 -7.64 9.25 12.10
C GLN A 25 -6.71 9.13 10.89
N LEU A 26 -7.18 9.53 9.70
CA LEU A 26 -6.38 9.52 8.48
C LEU A 26 -5.14 10.44 8.60
N LYS A 27 -5.29 11.62 9.22
CA LYS A 27 -4.15 12.49 9.54
C LYS A 27 -3.12 11.81 10.45
N LYS A 28 -3.56 10.99 11.43
CA LYS A 28 -2.66 10.19 12.28
C LYS A 28 -1.94 9.11 11.47
N ILE A 29 -2.66 8.43 10.56
CA ILE A 29 -2.09 7.42 9.65
C ILE A 29 -0.97 8.02 8.79
N TYR A 30 -1.22 9.18 8.17
CA TYR A 30 -0.18 9.87 7.39
C TYR A 30 1.00 10.29 8.27
N LYS A 31 0.77 10.87 9.44
CA LYS A 31 1.84 11.22 10.38
C LYS A 31 2.71 10.02 10.75
N ALA A 32 2.12 8.85 10.96
CA ALA A 32 2.86 7.61 11.22
C ALA A 32 3.73 7.22 10.01
N GLY A 33 3.19 7.29 8.80
CA GLY A 33 3.96 7.06 7.57
C GLY A 33 5.18 7.97 7.45
N LEU A 34 5.01 9.26 7.75
CA LEU A 34 6.09 10.26 7.69
C LEU A 34 7.20 10.08 8.76
N ARG A 35 7.06 9.10 9.67
CA ARG A 35 8.09 8.72 10.68
C ARG A 35 8.92 7.52 10.26
N ALA A 36 8.80 7.06 9.04
CA ALA A 36 9.65 6.00 8.52
C ALA A 36 11.12 6.40 8.52
N PRO A 37 12.06 5.43 8.71
CA PRO A 37 13.48 5.70 8.56
C PRO A 37 13.79 6.14 7.12
N ASP A 38 14.67 7.13 7.00
CA ASP A 38 14.97 7.79 5.75
C ASP A 38 16.43 8.22 5.71
N HIS A 39 17.23 7.57 4.89
CA HIS A 39 18.63 7.92 4.72
C HIS A 39 18.76 9.30 4.06
N GLY A 40 19.49 10.19 4.72
CA GLY A 40 19.75 11.54 4.25
C GLY A 40 18.56 12.51 4.31
N GLY A 41 17.46 12.15 4.97
CA GLY A 41 16.29 13.03 5.14
C GLY A 41 15.60 13.41 3.82
N LEU A 42 15.61 12.52 2.82
CA LEU A 42 15.10 12.80 1.49
C LEU A 42 13.56 12.85 1.42
N ASN A 43 12.87 12.25 2.40
CA ASN A 43 11.42 12.09 2.40
C ASN A 43 10.91 11.50 1.06
N PRO A 44 11.39 10.30 0.67
CA PRO A 44 11.23 9.76 -0.67
C PRO A 44 9.86 9.09 -0.87
N TRP A 45 8.81 9.67 -0.34
CA TRP A 45 7.45 9.13 -0.41
C TRP A 45 6.44 10.17 -0.85
N LYS A 46 5.42 9.70 -1.55
CA LYS A 46 4.20 10.41 -1.87
C LYS A 46 3.01 9.47 -1.68
N PHE A 47 1.86 10.05 -1.38
CA PHE A 47 0.63 9.31 -1.20
C PHE A 47 -0.49 9.92 -2.03
N ILE A 48 -1.32 9.08 -2.67
CA ILE A 48 -2.56 9.52 -3.33
C ILE A 48 -3.71 8.81 -2.65
N GLU A 49 -4.61 9.58 -2.08
CA GLU A 49 -5.85 9.08 -1.48
C GLU A 49 -6.91 8.85 -2.56
N VAL A 50 -7.57 7.68 -2.52
CA VAL A 50 -8.65 7.31 -3.43
C VAL A 50 -9.82 6.75 -2.62
N SER A 51 -10.96 7.44 -2.64
CA SER A 51 -12.18 7.02 -1.94
C SER A 51 -13.44 7.38 -2.74
N GLY A 52 -14.61 6.95 -2.29
CA GLY A 52 -15.89 7.26 -2.94
C GLY A 52 -15.90 6.91 -4.44
N LYS A 53 -16.36 7.83 -5.27
CA LYS A 53 -16.48 7.64 -6.73
C LYS A 53 -15.11 7.53 -7.45
N ASP A 54 -14.03 8.03 -6.85
CA ASP A 54 -12.69 7.97 -7.47
C ASP A 54 -12.15 6.55 -7.54
N ARG A 55 -12.64 5.61 -6.71
CA ARG A 55 -12.34 4.18 -6.83
C ARG A 55 -12.76 3.61 -8.18
N LEU A 56 -13.88 4.08 -8.73
CA LEU A 56 -14.35 3.68 -10.08
C LEU A 56 -13.40 4.21 -11.17
N LYS A 57 -12.91 5.46 -11.00
CA LYS A 57 -11.92 6.04 -11.92
C LYS A 57 -10.61 5.26 -11.86
N LEU A 58 -10.15 4.89 -10.67
CA LEU A 58 -8.95 4.04 -10.50
C LEU A 58 -9.15 2.67 -11.18
N GLY A 59 -10.32 2.05 -11.05
CA GLY A 59 -10.64 0.79 -11.73
C GLY A 59 -10.54 0.90 -13.27
N LYS A 60 -11.02 1.99 -13.86
CA LYS A 60 -10.84 2.26 -15.30
C LYS A 60 -9.35 2.39 -15.68
N LYS A 61 -8.55 3.11 -14.86
CA LYS A 61 -7.10 3.20 -15.06
C LYS A 61 -6.43 1.83 -15.00
N PHE A 62 -6.80 0.97 -14.04
CA PHE A 62 -6.28 -0.40 -13.92
C PHE A 62 -6.57 -1.24 -15.16
N VAL A 63 -7.77 -1.14 -15.74
CA VAL A 63 -8.10 -1.81 -17.01
C VAL A 63 -7.17 -1.34 -18.13
N ASN A 64 -6.98 -0.04 -18.29
CA ASN A 64 -6.13 0.53 -19.33
C ASN A 64 -4.66 0.10 -19.17
N VAL A 65 -4.14 0.13 -17.95
CA VAL A 65 -2.77 -0.35 -17.66
C VAL A 65 -2.65 -1.85 -17.92
N THR A 66 -3.63 -2.64 -17.51
CA THR A 66 -3.64 -4.10 -17.76
C THR A 66 -3.57 -4.42 -19.25
N LYS A 67 -4.32 -3.71 -20.09
CA LYS A 67 -4.28 -3.86 -21.56
C LYS A 67 -2.91 -3.51 -22.15
N LYS A 68 -2.11 -2.64 -21.52
CA LYS A 68 -0.78 -2.27 -21.96
C LYS A 68 0.30 -3.25 -21.51
N VAL A 69 0.13 -3.80 -20.28
CA VAL A 69 1.13 -4.68 -19.64
C VAL A 69 0.94 -6.16 -20.01
N LYS A 70 -0.31 -6.58 -20.25
CA LYS A 70 -0.64 -7.99 -20.56
C LYS A 70 -0.99 -8.14 -22.03
N LYS A 71 -0.37 -9.12 -22.68
CA LYS A 71 -0.75 -9.53 -24.03
C LYS A 71 -2.11 -10.26 -23.96
N ASN A 72 -3.09 -9.78 -24.70
CA ASN A 72 -4.46 -10.37 -24.79
C ASN A 72 -5.10 -10.72 -23.43
N PRO A 73 -5.29 -9.74 -22.52
CA PRO A 73 -5.92 -10.02 -21.22
C PRO A 73 -7.36 -10.47 -21.39
N SER A 74 -7.77 -11.52 -20.65
CA SER A 74 -9.13 -12.05 -20.72
C SER A 74 -10.17 -11.05 -20.20
N LYS A 75 -11.42 -11.20 -20.61
CA LYS A 75 -12.56 -10.38 -20.14
C LYS A 75 -12.73 -10.49 -18.64
N GLU A 76 -12.50 -11.68 -18.05
CA GLU A 76 -12.58 -11.95 -16.62
C GLU A 76 -11.49 -11.18 -15.86
N LEU A 77 -10.22 -11.17 -16.36
CA LEU A 77 -9.14 -10.40 -15.78
C LEU A 77 -9.45 -8.90 -15.81
N LEU A 78 -9.94 -8.39 -16.94
CA LEU A 78 -10.30 -6.97 -17.06
C LEU A 78 -11.45 -6.59 -16.12
N SER A 79 -12.46 -7.44 -15.98
CA SER A 79 -13.54 -7.25 -15.00
C SER A 79 -13.02 -7.27 -13.57
N LYS A 80 -12.14 -8.22 -13.23
CA LYS A 80 -11.51 -8.36 -11.90
C LYS A 80 -10.71 -7.11 -11.52
N VAL A 81 -9.85 -6.61 -12.41
CA VAL A 81 -9.03 -5.42 -12.12
C VAL A 81 -9.87 -4.15 -12.07
N LYS A 82 -10.93 -4.03 -12.88
CA LYS A 82 -11.89 -2.92 -12.83
C LYS A 82 -12.57 -2.82 -11.47
N LYS A 83 -12.96 -3.96 -10.88
CA LYS A 83 -13.63 -4.05 -9.57
C LYS A 83 -12.66 -4.05 -8.40
N ALA A 84 -11.35 -4.24 -8.63
CA ALA A 84 -10.36 -4.34 -7.56
C ALA A 84 -10.39 -3.16 -6.58
N PRO A 85 -10.50 -1.87 -7.00
CA PRO A 85 -10.56 -0.76 -6.06
C PRO A 85 -11.82 -0.69 -5.19
N LEU A 86 -12.85 -1.49 -5.49
CA LEU A 86 -14.08 -1.53 -4.70
C LEU A 86 -14.00 -2.49 -3.49
N ARG A 87 -12.85 -3.15 -3.31
CA ARG A 87 -12.64 -4.10 -2.20
C ARG A 87 -12.35 -3.44 -0.86
N ALA A 88 -12.26 -2.12 -0.81
CA ALA A 88 -12.17 -1.34 0.41
C ALA A 88 -12.73 0.06 0.18
N PRO A 89 -13.24 0.74 1.21
CA PRO A 89 -13.78 2.10 1.09
C PRO A 89 -12.70 3.15 0.85
N LEU A 90 -11.45 2.87 1.23
CA LEU A 90 -10.31 3.75 1.07
C LEU A 90 -9.12 2.99 0.48
N ILE A 91 -8.42 3.63 -0.45
CA ILE A 91 -7.13 3.17 -0.96
C ILE A 91 -6.13 4.32 -0.83
N ILE A 92 -4.93 4.03 -0.36
CA ILE A 92 -3.80 4.93 -0.42
C ILE A 92 -2.79 4.33 -1.40
N ILE A 93 -2.55 5.02 -2.51
CA ILE A 93 -1.49 4.65 -3.44
C ILE A 93 -0.18 5.13 -2.84
N THR A 94 0.76 4.22 -2.61
CA THR A 94 2.07 4.50 -2.05
C THR A 94 3.11 4.58 -3.17
N ILE A 95 3.88 5.65 -3.16
CA ILE A 95 4.79 6.01 -4.25
C ILE A 95 6.15 6.32 -3.64
N ALA A 96 7.21 5.68 -4.14
CA ALA A 96 8.57 6.11 -3.92
C ALA A 96 8.87 7.26 -4.90
N ASN A 97 9.16 8.44 -4.35
CA ASN A 97 9.52 9.64 -5.09
C ASN A 97 11.04 9.75 -5.17
N ILE A 98 11.63 9.09 -6.17
CA ILE A 98 13.07 8.96 -6.31
C ILE A 98 13.75 10.30 -6.60
N LYS A 99 14.74 10.65 -5.79
CA LYS A 99 15.62 11.80 -5.92
C LYS A 99 16.92 11.36 -6.62
N LYS A 100 16.95 11.44 -7.95
CA LYS A 100 18.10 10.98 -8.76
C LYS A 100 19.33 11.87 -8.62
N ASP A 101 19.15 13.11 -8.19
CA ASP A 101 20.19 14.12 -7.93
C ASP A 101 20.91 13.93 -6.59
N LYS A 102 20.52 12.95 -5.79
CA LYS A 102 21.08 12.65 -4.48
C LYS A 102 21.93 11.37 -4.51
N PRO A 103 23.02 11.30 -3.70
CA PRO A 103 23.92 10.14 -3.68
C PRO A 103 23.33 8.90 -3.01
N ILE A 104 22.07 8.94 -2.60
CA ILE A 104 21.38 7.84 -1.94
C ILE A 104 20.82 6.88 -2.99
N PRO A 105 21.16 5.59 -2.95
CA PRO A 105 20.67 4.59 -3.91
C PRO A 105 19.14 4.54 -4.03
N GLU A 106 18.61 4.33 -5.24
CA GLU A 106 17.17 4.24 -5.48
C GLU A 106 16.49 3.17 -4.61
N ILE A 107 17.18 2.04 -4.40
CA ILE A 107 16.63 0.95 -3.58
C ILE A 107 16.39 1.36 -2.13
N GLU A 108 17.27 2.16 -1.54
CA GLU A 108 17.09 2.65 -0.16
C GLU A 108 15.89 3.61 -0.07
N GLN A 109 15.70 4.45 -1.09
CA GLN A 109 14.54 5.33 -1.18
C GLN A 109 13.23 4.55 -1.32
N ILE A 110 13.23 3.45 -2.09
CA ILE A 110 12.09 2.52 -2.21
C ILE A 110 11.81 1.83 -0.88
N LEU A 111 12.84 1.37 -0.17
CA LEU A 111 12.71 0.74 1.15
C LEU A 111 12.14 1.71 2.19
N SER A 112 12.60 2.98 2.19
CA SER A 112 12.04 4.04 3.05
C SER A 112 10.55 4.29 2.77
N ALA A 113 10.16 4.35 1.50
CA ALA A 113 8.74 4.47 1.13
C ALA A 113 7.94 3.21 1.54
N GLY A 114 8.54 2.02 1.47
CA GLY A 114 7.97 0.77 1.97
C GLY A 114 7.78 0.77 3.48
N ALA A 115 8.76 1.27 4.24
CA ALA A 115 8.67 1.45 5.69
C ALA A 115 7.55 2.44 6.05
N ALA A 116 7.38 3.53 5.27
CA ALA A 116 6.27 4.45 5.44
C ALA A 116 4.91 3.76 5.24
N ALA A 117 4.77 2.92 4.22
CA ALA A 117 3.57 2.14 3.99
C ALA A 117 3.28 1.18 5.16
N GLN A 118 4.30 0.49 5.69
CA GLN A 118 4.15 -0.39 6.84
C GLN A 118 3.72 0.38 8.11
N ASN A 119 4.33 1.55 8.38
CA ASN A 119 3.92 2.39 9.50
C ASN A 119 2.45 2.81 9.40
N MET A 120 1.97 3.15 8.19
CA MET A 120 0.56 3.47 7.95
C MET A 120 -0.35 2.28 8.24
N MET A 121 0.04 1.05 7.85
CA MET A 121 -0.71 -0.16 8.13
C MET A 121 -0.77 -0.48 9.62
N LEU A 122 0.31 -0.26 10.36
CA LEU A 122 0.35 -0.41 11.83
C LEU A 122 -0.55 0.62 12.51
N ALA A 123 -0.50 1.89 12.06
CA ALA A 123 -1.39 2.92 12.57
C ALA A 123 -2.88 2.60 12.32
N CYS A 124 -3.21 2.03 11.15
CA CYS A 124 -4.56 1.52 10.90
C CYS A 124 -4.94 0.44 11.91
N SER A 125 -4.08 -0.56 12.12
CA SER A 125 -4.32 -1.67 13.05
C SER A 125 -4.51 -1.17 14.49
N ALA A 126 -3.64 -0.26 14.95
CA ALA A 126 -3.74 0.33 16.29
C ALA A 126 -5.06 1.09 16.55
N MET A 127 -5.69 1.59 15.49
CA MET A 127 -6.97 2.30 15.54
C MET A 127 -8.18 1.42 15.21
N GLY A 128 -8.00 0.08 15.13
CA GLY A 128 -9.08 -0.88 14.90
C GLY A 128 -9.48 -1.04 13.43
N PHE A 129 -8.72 -0.49 12.48
CA PHE A 129 -8.96 -0.69 11.05
C PHE A 129 -8.10 -1.84 10.51
N TYR A 130 -8.60 -2.45 9.45
CA TYR A 130 -7.86 -3.44 8.70
C TYR A 130 -7.22 -2.83 7.46
N SER A 131 -6.15 -3.46 7.00
CA SER A 131 -5.48 -3.06 5.76
C SER A 131 -4.86 -4.24 5.04
N ILE A 132 -4.61 -4.07 3.74
CA ILE A 132 -3.80 -4.97 2.94
C ILE A 132 -2.98 -4.17 1.92
N TRP A 133 -1.71 -4.51 1.78
CA TRP A 133 -0.84 -3.98 0.74
C TRP A 133 -0.93 -4.86 -0.51
N ARG A 134 -1.32 -4.27 -1.62
CA ARG A 134 -1.41 -4.94 -2.92
C ARG A 134 -0.47 -4.32 -3.92
N THR A 135 0.09 -5.16 -4.78
CA THR A 135 1.01 -4.81 -5.86
C THR A 135 0.61 -5.50 -7.17
N GLY A 136 1.42 -6.40 -7.70
CA GLY A 136 1.21 -7.13 -8.94
C GLY A 136 1.54 -6.26 -10.17
N HIS A 137 1.01 -6.63 -11.32
CA HIS A 137 1.27 -5.94 -12.59
C HIS A 137 0.74 -4.49 -12.65
N LEU A 138 0.03 -4.05 -11.61
CA LEU A 138 -0.46 -2.67 -11.48
C LEU A 138 0.49 -1.78 -10.67
N ALA A 139 1.68 -2.28 -10.29
CA ALA A 139 2.74 -1.54 -9.60
C ALA A 139 4.06 -1.72 -10.34
N PHE A 140 5.06 -0.90 -10.01
CA PHE A 140 6.42 -1.00 -10.55
C PHE A 140 6.51 -0.92 -12.09
N ASN A 141 5.60 -0.18 -12.75
CA ASN A 141 5.65 -0.02 -14.21
C ASN A 141 5.31 1.41 -14.66
N GLU A 142 5.84 1.80 -15.81
CA GLU A 142 5.67 3.15 -16.35
C GLU A 142 4.22 3.49 -16.76
N TYR A 143 3.43 2.49 -17.16
CA TYR A 143 2.06 2.75 -17.62
C TYR A 143 1.16 3.21 -16.47
N ILE A 144 1.37 2.68 -15.24
CA ILE A 144 0.64 3.18 -14.07
C ILE A 144 1.11 4.59 -13.70
N ASN A 145 2.41 4.88 -13.79
CA ASN A 145 2.93 6.23 -13.55
C ASN A 145 2.29 7.24 -14.51
N LYS A 146 2.30 6.96 -15.82
CA LYS A 146 1.63 7.79 -16.85
C LYS A 146 0.14 7.97 -16.55
N SER A 147 -0.55 6.88 -16.19
CA SER A 147 -1.99 6.90 -15.86
C SER A 147 -2.32 7.76 -14.64
N LEU A 148 -1.42 7.83 -13.66
CA LEU A 148 -1.55 8.63 -12.45
C LEU A 148 -0.90 10.02 -12.56
N LYS A 149 -0.36 10.39 -13.72
CA LYS A 149 0.35 11.64 -13.98
C LYS A 149 1.55 11.86 -13.05
N LEU A 150 2.28 10.79 -12.75
CA LEU A 150 3.48 10.81 -11.93
C LEU A 150 4.72 11.14 -12.77
N LYS A 151 5.79 11.57 -12.10
CA LYS A 151 7.11 11.76 -12.74
C LYS A 151 7.67 10.41 -13.20
N LYS A 152 8.56 10.43 -14.21
CA LYS A 152 9.25 9.21 -14.70
C LYS A 152 10.08 8.53 -13.61
N SER A 153 10.63 9.30 -12.68
CA SER A 153 11.40 8.81 -11.53
C SER A 153 10.54 8.30 -10.36
N ASP A 154 9.24 8.56 -10.35
CA ASP A 154 8.36 8.04 -9.30
C ASP A 154 8.11 6.54 -9.54
N VAL A 155 8.00 5.77 -8.45
CA VAL A 155 7.70 4.33 -8.50
C VAL A 155 6.48 4.05 -7.64
N VAL A 156 5.39 3.58 -8.25
CA VAL A 156 4.24 3.08 -7.47
C VAL A 156 4.64 1.77 -6.82
N ILE A 157 4.87 1.77 -5.51
CA ILE A 157 5.29 0.59 -4.75
C ILE A 157 4.12 -0.26 -4.25
N GLY A 158 2.89 0.25 -4.37
CA GLY A 158 1.68 -0.51 -4.06
C GLY A 158 0.50 0.34 -3.65
N TYR A 159 -0.53 -0.36 -3.22
CA TYR A 159 -1.85 0.16 -2.87
C TYR A 159 -2.22 -0.37 -1.50
N LEU A 160 -2.40 0.51 -0.51
CA LEU A 160 -2.94 0.17 0.79
C LEU A 160 -4.46 0.27 0.73
N TYR A 161 -5.13 -0.87 0.78
CA TYR A 161 -6.57 -0.93 0.92
C TYR A 161 -6.90 -0.88 2.40
N ILE A 162 -7.80 -0.01 2.81
CA ILE A 162 -8.08 0.29 4.22
C ILE A 162 -9.59 0.35 4.44
N GLY A 163 -10.06 -0.23 5.54
CA GLY A 163 -11.45 -0.22 5.93
C GLY A 163 -11.71 -1.03 7.19
N SER A 164 -12.96 -1.35 7.44
CA SER A 164 -13.43 -2.17 8.56
C SER A 164 -13.86 -3.56 8.09
N SER A 165 -14.13 -4.46 9.03
CA SER A 165 -14.75 -5.76 8.75
C SER A 165 -15.59 -6.18 9.95
N SER A 166 -16.83 -6.58 9.68
CA SER A 166 -17.73 -7.22 10.66
C SER A 166 -17.43 -8.71 10.87
N LYS A 167 -16.63 -9.32 9.98
CA LYS A 167 -16.31 -10.75 10.03
C LYS A 167 -15.25 -11.06 11.07
N LYS A 168 -15.41 -12.19 11.77
CA LYS A 168 -14.36 -12.74 12.63
C LYS A 168 -13.15 -13.11 11.79
N ILE A 169 -12.01 -12.47 12.07
CA ILE A 169 -10.76 -12.69 11.33
C ILE A 169 -9.87 -13.63 12.13
N PRO A 170 -9.40 -14.74 11.52
CA PRO A 170 -8.49 -15.67 12.20
C PRO A 170 -7.21 -15.00 12.67
N SER A 171 -6.60 -15.52 13.72
CA SER A 171 -5.29 -15.03 14.19
C SER A 171 -4.20 -15.28 13.15
N PRO A 172 -3.15 -14.44 13.08
CA PRO A 172 -2.01 -14.69 12.23
C PRO A 172 -1.38 -16.07 12.51
N LYS A 173 -0.85 -16.71 11.48
CA LYS A 173 -0.11 -17.97 11.65
C LYS A 173 1.15 -17.70 12.49
N LYS A 174 1.37 -18.56 13.49
CA LYS A 174 2.64 -18.56 14.25
C LYS A 174 3.75 -19.10 13.36
N LEU A 175 4.87 -18.42 13.29
CA LEU A 175 6.06 -18.83 12.57
C LEU A 175 7.13 -19.28 13.59
N LYS A 176 7.93 -20.29 13.24
CA LYS A 176 9.07 -20.73 14.04
C LYS A 176 10.24 -19.79 13.76
N ILE A 177 10.68 -19.05 14.77
CA ILE A 177 11.73 -18.02 14.67
C ILE A 177 13.04 -18.61 14.14
N GLU A 178 13.37 -19.84 14.55
CA GLU A 178 14.61 -20.54 14.21
C GLU A 178 14.78 -20.75 12.69
N LYS A 179 13.68 -20.70 11.93
CA LYS A 179 13.74 -20.79 10.47
C LYS A 179 14.24 -19.51 9.78
N PHE A 180 14.26 -18.39 10.49
CA PHE A 180 14.51 -17.06 9.93
C PHE A 180 15.71 -16.36 10.60
N VAL A 181 16.11 -16.81 11.78
CA VAL A 181 17.18 -16.19 12.57
C VAL A 181 18.32 -17.18 12.72
N LYS A 182 19.52 -16.76 12.33
CA LYS A 182 20.78 -17.46 12.58
C LYS A 182 21.68 -16.56 13.39
N LYS A 183 22.39 -17.13 14.37
CA LYS A 183 23.46 -16.41 15.07
C LYS A 183 24.70 -16.43 14.20
N LEU A 184 25.44 -15.32 14.17
CA LEU A 184 26.78 -15.29 13.64
C LEU A 184 27.66 -15.97 14.69
N GLY A 185 28.10 -17.20 14.40
CA GLY A 185 28.98 -18.00 15.24
C GLY A 185 30.44 -17.64 15.01
#